data_1aa82f8f0591ec9e3bb59ec4f9936a1e
#
_entry.id   1aa82f8f0591ec9e3bb59ec4f9936a1e
#
_cell.length_a   1.000
_cell.length_b   1.000
_cell.length_c   1.000
_cell.angle_alpha   90.00
_cell.angle_beta   90.00
_cell.angle_gamma   90.00
#
_symmetry.space_group_name_H-M   'P 1'
#
loop_
_entity.id
_entity.type
_entity.pdbx_description
1 polymer ?
#
loop_
_entity_poly.entity_id
_entity_poly.type
_entity_poly.pdbx_seq_one_letter_code
_entity_poly.pdbx_strand_id
1 'polypeptide(L)'
;MLFGAPFGGVYSPVSPYCALFDTYPIGTRLAIGVDASFWVGNFGGIQDGVALLTNAQLFANVGKPIDGIRPVVRIPIRNINFVSQ
;
A
#
# COMPACT_ATOMS: atom_id res chain seq x y z
N MET A 1 -7.03 23.14 18.76
CA MET A 1 -6.90 22.59 18.46
C MET A 1 -6.73 22.23 18.15
N LEU A 2 -6.83 22.52 17.95
CA LEU A 2 -6.70 21.96 17.58
C LEU A 2 -6.64 21.58 17.25
N PHE A 3 -6.79 21.83 17.12
CA PHE A 3 -6.72 21.21 16.71
C PHE A 3 -6.87 20.69 16.47
N GLY A 4 -7.16 21.04 16.45
CA GLY A 4 -7.31 20.41 16.03
C GLY A 4 -7.47 19.95 15.82
N ALA A 5 -7.61 20.19 15.81
CA ALA A 5 -7.81 19.67 15.40
C ALA A 5 -7.78 19.26 15.26
N PRO A 6 -7.87 19.37 15.30
CA PRO A 6 -7.84 18.86 14.98
C PRO A 6 -7.73 18.37 14.87
N PHE A 7 -7.75 18.39 14.73
CA PHE A 7 -7.61 17.74 14.37
C PHE A 7 -7.77 17.06 14.14
N GLY A 8 -7.94 17.38 14.28
CA GLY A 8 -8.12 16.66 13.77
C GLY A 8 -8.20 16.12 13.43
N GLY A 9 -8.38 16.30 13.47
CA GLY A 9 -8.49 15.93 12.83
C GLY A 9 -8.75 15.57 12.41
N VAL A 10 -8.94 15.85 12.22
CA VAL A 10 -9.16 15.52 11.59
C VAL A 10 -9.51 14.68 11.39
N TYR A 11 -10.08 14.64 11.29
CA TYR A 11 -10.37 13.69 10.89
C TYR A 11 -10.53 13.01 9.88
N SER A 12 -10.35 13.31 9.41
CA SER A 12 -10.14 12.62 8.15
C SER A 12 -9.67 11.19 8.41
N PRO A 13 -10.37 10.19 7.92
CA PRO A 13 -9.96 8.81 8.15
C PRO A 13 -8.74 8.52 7.29
N VAL A 14 -7.59 8.97 7.74
CA VAL A 14 -6.34 8.66 7.09
C VAL A 14 -6.00 7.22 7.48
N SER A 15 -5.83 6.36 6.48
CA SER A 15 -5.43 5.00 6.72
C SER A 15 -4.10 4.98 7.49
N PRO A 16 -3.93 4.11 8.51
CA PRO A 16 -2.65 3.98 9.20
C PRO A 16 -1.52 3.57 8.26
N TYR A 17 -1.86 2.98 7.12
CA TYR A 17 -0.85 2.59 6.13
C TYR A 17 -0.19 3.78 5.44
N CYS A 18 -0.84 4.95 5.41
CA CYS A 18 -0.20 6.14 4.85
C CYS A 18 1.08 6.48 5.61
N ALA A 19 1.02 6.47 6.94
CA ALA A 19 2.19 6.75 7.76
C ALA A 19 3.24 5.64 7.62
N LEU A 20 2.81 4.40 7.53
CA LEU A 20 3.73 3.28 7.36
C LEU A 20 4.50 3.40 6.04
N PHE A 21 3.83 3.74 4.95
CA PHE A 21 4.49 3.88 3.65
C PHE A 21 5.54 4.99 3.64
N ASP A 22 5.36 6.02 4.47
CA ASP A 22 6.34 7.10 4.57
C ASP A 22 7.70 6.61 5.12
N THR A 23 7.72 5.45 5.75
CA THR A 23 8.96 4.88 6.30
C THR A 23 9.74 4.07 5.26
N TYR A 24 9.19 3.83 4.09
CA TYR A 24 9.85 3.02 3.07
C TYR A 24 10.42 3.89 1.95
N PRO A 25 11.71 3.78 1.67
CA PRO A 25 12.27 4.43 0.48
C PRO A 25 11.65 3.86 -0.80
N ILE A 26 11.56 4.70 -1.83
CA ILE A 26 11.16 4.24 -3.15
C ILE A 26 12.15 3.19 -3.63
N GLY A 27 11.63 2.11 -4.20
CA GLY A 27 12.44 0.96 -4.61
C GLY A 27 12.45 -0.18 -3.60
N THR A 28 11.96 0.04 -2.37
CA THR A 28 11.88 -1.02 -1.37
C THR A 28 10.91 -2.09 -1.85
N ARG A 29 11.32 -3.35 -1.74
CA ARG A 29 10.43 -4.45 -2.11
C ARG A 29 9.44 -4.70 -0.98
N LEU A 30 8.15 -4.67 -1.32
CA LEU A 30 7.07 -4.79 -0.35
C LEU A 30 6.08 -5.86 -0.78
N ALA A 31 5.44 -6.49 0.20
CA ALA A 31 4.23 -7.28 0.01
C ALA A 31 3.05 -6.49 0.56
N ILE A 32 2.04 -6.27 -0.27
CA ILE A 32 0.86 -5.49 0.10
C ILE A 32 -0.36 -6.38 -0.05
N GLY A 33 -1.06 -6.62 1.05
CA GLY A 33 -2.23 -7.48 1.06
C GLY A 33 -3.49 -6.72 0.69
N VAL A 34 -4.29 -7.31 -0.19
CA VAL A 34 -5.60 -6.80 -0.60
C VAL A 34 -6.53 -8.00 -0.65
N ASP A 35 -7.58 -7.96 0.19
CA ASP A 35 -8.51 -9.09 0.31
C ASP A 35 -7.76 -10.39 0.67
N ALA A 36 -7.98 -11.45 -0.08
CA ALA A 36 -7.37 -12.76 0.17
C ALA A 36 -6.09 -12.97 -0.64
N SER A 37 -5.52 -11.92 -1.20
CA SER A 37 -4.33 -12.02 -2.04
C SER A 37 -3.34 -10.92 -1.64
N PHE A 38 -2.15 -10.96 -2.23
CA PHE A 38 -1.15 -9.92 -1.96
C PHE A 38 -0.30 -9.67 -3.20
N TRP A 39 0.12 -8.42 -3.31
CA TRP A 39 1.03 -7.98 -4.36
C TRP A 39 2.45 -7.91 -3.80
N VAL A 40 3.41 -8.39 -4.55
CA VAL A 40 4.83 -8.23 -4.22
C VAL A 40 5.47 -7.44 -5.34
N GLY A 41 6.11 -6.33 -4.98
CA GLY A 41 6.76 -5.48 -5.97
C GLY A 41 7.62 -4.42 -5.32
N ASN A 42 8.15 -3.54 -6.13
CA ASN A 42 8.99 -2.45 -5.67
C ASN A 42 8.14 -1.22 -5.41
N PHE A 43 8.33 -0.61 -4.25
CA PHE A 43 7.54 0.55 -3.86
C PHE A 43 7.86 1.75 -4.76
N GLY A 44 6.82 2.34 -5.33
CA GLY A 44 6.95 3.48 -6.24
C GLY A 44 6.40 4.79 -5.68
N GLY A 45 6.02 4.80 -4.40
CA GLY A 45 5.50 5.99 -3.75
C GLY A 45 3.99 5.99 -3.60
N ILE A 46 3.51 7.04 -2.97
CA ILE A 46 2.07 7.27 -2.73
C ILE A 46 1.65 8.52 -3.48
N GLN A 47 0.53 8.44 -4.16
CA GLN A 47 -0.05 9.60 -4.82
C GLN A 47 -1.57 9.53 -4.70
N ASP A 48 -2.17 10.57 -4.14
CA ASP A 48 -3.64 10.71 -4.02
C ASP A 48 -4.30 9.49 -3.37
N GLY A 49 -3.71 8.98 -2.29
CA GLY A 49 -4.25 7.84 -1.57
C GLY A 49 -4.08 6.51 -2.28
N VAL A 50 -3.19 6.44 -3.26
CA VAL A 50 -2.92 5.24 -4.03
C VAL A 50 -1.45 4.88 -3.88
N ALA A 51 -1.18 3.62 -3.52
CA ALA A 51 0.18 3.09 -3.46
C ALA A 51 0.57 2.55 -4.83
N LEU A 52 1.78 2.88 -5.26
CA LEU A 52 2.32 2.39 -6.52
C LEU A 52 3.33 1.28 -6.26
N LEU A 53 3.20 0.20 -7.01
CA LEU A 53 4.21 -0.85 -7.06
C LEU A 53 4.67 -1.02 -8.50
N THR A 54 5.97 -1.22 -8.67
CA THR A 54 6.53 -1.53 -9.99
C THR A 54 7.06 -2.96 -10.00
N ASN A 55 7.05 -3.58 -11.17
CA ASN A 55 7.46 -4.98 -11.34
C ASN A 55 6.77 -5.87 -10.32
N ALA A 56 5.45 -5.74 -10.22
CA ALA A 56 4.66 -6.39 -9.18
C ALA A 56 3.98 -7.63 -9.70
N GLN A 57 3.81 -8.60 -8.81
CA GLN A 57 3.13 -9.84 -9.11
C GLN A 57 2.09 -10.14 -8.04
N LEU A 58 0.93 -10.61 -8.45
CA LEU A 58 -0.16 -10.96 -7.54
C LEU A 58 -0.03 -12.43 -7.14
N PHE A 59 -0.16 -12.68 -5.84
CA PHE A 59 -0.12 -14.02 -5.27
C PHE A 59 -1.41 -14.31 -4.52
N ALA A 60 -1.88 -15.56 -4.60
CA ALA A 60 -2.94 -16.04 -3.73
C ALA A 60 -2.40 -16.14 -2.29
N ASN A 61 -3.31 -16.18 -1.31
CA ASN A 61 -2.89 -16.25 0.10
C ASN A 61 -2.13 -17.52 0.45
N VAL A 62 -2.18 -18.53 -0.41
CA VAL A 62 -1.37 -19.75 -0.25
C VAL A 62 0.02 -19.63 -0.87
N GLY A 63 0.37 -18.46 -1.40
CA GLY A 63 1.70 -18.20 -1.95
C GLY A 63 1.88 -18.52 -3.41
N LYS A 64 0.84 -18.91 -4.12
CA LYS A 64 0.93 -19.22 -5.54
C LYS A 64 0.71 -17.97 -6.39
N PRO A 65 1.55 -17.71 -7.40
CA PRO A 65 1.30 -16.57 -8.29
C PRO A 65 0.00 -16.76 -9.06
N ILE A 66 -0.78 -15.68 -9.16
CA ILE A 66 -2.04 -15.72 -9.88
C ILE A 66 -1.83 -15.28 -11.33
N ASP A 67 -0.91 -14.37 -11.54
CA ASP A 67 -0.71 -13.74 -12.85
C ASP A 67 0.76 -13.43 -13.03
N GLY A 68 1.13 -12.96 -14.21
CA GLY A 68 2.49 -12.55 -14.51
C GLY A 68 2.85 -11.21 -13.86
N ILE A 69 4.11 -10.84 -14.03
CA ILE A 69 4.62 -9.58 -13.49
C ILE A 69 4.03 -8.42 -14.27
N ARG A 70 3.56 -7.40 -13.56
CA ARG A 70 3.03 -6.17 -14.14
C ARG A 70 3.99 -5.03 -13.91
N PRO A 71 4.22 -4.18 -14.93
CA PRO A 71 5.18 -3.08 -14.77
C PRO A 71 4.75 -2.05 -13.72
N VAL A 72 3.46 -1.77 -13.62
CA VAL A 72 2.93 -0.82 -12.65
C VAL A 72 1.60 -1.33 -12.12
N VAL A 73 1.45 -1.30 -10.80
CA VAL A 73 0.19 -1.62 -10.13
C VAL A 73 -0.15 -0.47 -9.20
N ARG A 74 -1.42 -0.05 -9.23
CA ARG A 74 -1.94 1.02 -8.37
C ARG A 74 -2.94 0.41 -7.40
N ILE A 75 -2.68 0.58 -6.11
CA ILE A 75 -3.48 -0.03 -5.05
C ILE A 75 -4.05 1.09 -4.17
N PRO A 76 -5.37 1.29 -4.16
CA PRO A 76 -5.96 2.26 -3.22
C PRO A 76 -5.62 1.86 -1.79
N ILE A 77 -5.07 2.79 -1.02
CA ILE A 77 -4.60 2.50 0.33
C ILE A 77 -5.73 1.99 1.22
N ARG A 78 -6.95 2.49 1.00
CA ARG A 78 -8.11 2.05 1.79
C ARG A 78 -8.43 0.56 1.64
N ASN A 79 -7.93 -0.08 0.59
CA ASN A 79 -8.18 -1.51 0.33
C ASN A 79 -7.08 -2.41 0.91
N ILE A 80 -6.05 -1.82 1.47
CA ILE A 80 -4.88 -2.56 1.96
C ILE A 80 -5.19 -3.12 3.34
N ASN A 81 -4.95 -4.40 3.55
CA ASN A 81 -5.15 -5.05 4.84
C ASN A 81 -3.85 -5.47 5.52
N PHE A 82 -2.72 -5.45 4.84
CA PHE A 82 -1.42 -5.56 5.48
C PHE A 82 -0.31 -5.08 4.55
N VAL A 83 0.84 -4.74 5.15
CA VAL A 83 2.06 -4.41 4.43
C VAL A 83 3.21 -5.10 5.13
N SER A 84 4.10 -5.72 4.36
CA SER A 84 5.25 -6.41 4.87
C SER A 84 6.45 -6.15 3.97
N GLN A 85 7.61 -6.15 4.55
CA GLN A 85 8.86 -5.94 3.83
C GLN A 85 9.59 -7.26 3.61
#